data_7494c67fe8d9f9daab963dfd3e651c36
#
_entry.id   7494c67fe8d9f9daab963dfd3e651c36
#
_cell.length_a   1.000
_cell.length_b   1.000
_cell.length_c   1.000
_cell.angle_alpha   90.00
_cell.angle_beta   90.00
_cell.angle_gamma   90.00
#
_symmetry.space_group_name_H-M   'P 1'
#
loop_
_entity.id
_entity.type
_entity.pdbx_description
1 polymer ?
#
loop_
_entity_poly.entity_id
_entity_poly.type
_entity_poly.pdbx_seq_one_letter_code
_entity_poly.pdbx_strand_id
1 'polypeptide(L)'
;PTSALDPELTGEVLSVMRDLAHDGMTMLVVTHEMSFARNVSNRVAFMENGVIVEEGASIDVFKRPRQERTRAFLRTLDHDHLSPA
;
A
#
# COMPACT_ATOMS: atom_id res chain seq x y z
N PRO A 1 7.55 1.17 8.94
CA PRO A 1 7.88 -0.19 8.84
C PRO A 1 7.15 -1.16 9.70
N THR A 2 6.03 -1.55 9.19
CA THR A 2 5.19 -2.50 9.89
C THR A 2 5.71 -3.93 9.75
N SER A 3 6.62 -4.18 8.81
CA SER A 3 7.11 -5.52 8.57
C SER A 3 7.87 -6.12 9.74
N ALA A 4 8.36 -5.29 10.66
CA ALA A 4 9.08 -5.76 11.83
C ALA A 4 8.17 -6.14 12.99
N LEU A 5 6.87 -5.87 12.89
CA LEU A 5 5.90 -6.14 13.94
C LEU A 5 5.21 -7.46 13.68
N ASP A 6 4.70 -8.10 14.73
CA ASP A 6 3.87 -9.27 14.49
C ASP A 6 2.53 -8.83 13.91
N PRO A 7 1.80 -9.76 13.27
CA PRO A 7 0.59 -9.38 12.53
C PRO A 7 -0.48 -8.69 13.38
N GLU A 8 -0.58 -9.06 14.63
CA GLU A 8 -1.61 -8.48 15.50
C GLU A 8 -1.29 -7.01 15.82
N LEU A 9 -0.03 -6.74 16.18
CA LEU A 9 0.39 -5.36 16.42
C LEU A 9 0.33 -4.52 15.17
N THR A 10 0.68 -5.10 14.04
CA THR A 10 0.59 -4.41 12.77
C THR A 10 -0.83 -3.94 12.50
N GLY A 11 -1.81 -4.81 12.77
CA GLY A 11 -3.22 -4.45 12.59
C GLY A 11 -3.66 -3.30 13.47
N GLU A 12 -3.22 -3.29 14.73
CA GLU A 12 -3.56 -2.20 15.64
C GLU A 12 -2.95 -0.87 15.20
N VAL A 13 -1.68 -0.89 14.79
CA VAL A 13 -1.01 0.31 14.31
C VAL A 13 -1.69 0.86 13.07
N LEU A 14 -2.03 0.00 12.14
CA LEU A 14 -2.70 0.42 10.91
C LEU A 14 -4.08 1.00 11.18
N SER A 15 -4.79 0.44 12.16
CA SER A 15 -6.09 0.97 12.53
C SER A 15 -5.99 2.39 13.08
N VAL A 16 -5.00 2.65 13.93
CA VAL A 16 -4.77 4.00 14.46
C VAL A 16 -4.42 4.97 13.33
N MET A 17 -3.58 4.53 12.41
CA MET A 17 -3.18 5.37 11.28
C MET A 17 -4.36 5.69 10.39
N ARG A 18 -5.25 4.73 10.18
CA ARG A 18 -6.47 4.95 9.39
C ARG A 18 -7.35 6.01 10.05
N ASP A 19 -7.51 5.94 11.38
CA ASP A 19 -8.31 6.92 12.11
C ASP A 19 -7.72 8.32 12.00
N LEU A 20 -6.40 8.43 12.11
CA LEU A 20 -5.73 9.73 11.97
C LEU A 20 -5.91 10.30 10.57
N ALA A 21 -5.85 9.44 9.56
CA ALA A 21 -6.06 9.88 8.18
C ALA A 21 -7.48 10.39 7.97
N HIS A 22 -8.46 9.71 8.55
CA HIS A 22 -9.85 10.14 8.47
C HIS A 22 -10.07 11.48 9.16
N ASP A 23 -9.28 11.79 10.17
CA ASP A 23 -9.36 13.06 10.86
C ASP A 23 -8.66 14.19 10.10
N GLY A 24 -8.14 13.91 8.93
CA GLY A 24 -7.55 14.93 8.06
C GLY A 24 -6.06 15.16 8.26
N MET A 25 -5.39 14.29 9.02
CA MET A 25 -3.95 14.42 9.23
C MET A 25 -3.19 14.11 7.95
N THR A 26 -2.22 14.96 7.60
CA THR A 26 -1.34 14.68 6.48
C THR A 26 -0.26 13.71 6.92
N MET A 27 -0.13 12.59 6.21
CA MET A 27 0.83 11.55 6.58
C MET A 27 1.54 10.98 5.37
N LEU A 28 2.80 10.64 5.57
CA LEU A 28 3.56 9.86 4.60
C LEU A 28 3.85 8.51 5.24
N VAL A 29 3.36 7.44 4.64
CA VAL A 29 3.49 6.09 5.19
C VAL A 29 4.27 5.20 4.25
N VAL A 30 5.29 4.53 4.77
CA VAL A 30 6.05 3.55 4.01
C VAL A 30 5.65 2.17 4.53
N THR A 31 5.10 1.34 3.66
CA THR A 31 4.54 0.08 4.10
C THR A 31 4.52 -0.96 2.99
N HIS A 32 4.53 -2.23 3.37
CA HIS A 32 4.28 -3.33 2.47
C HIS A 32 2.82 -3.79 2.52
N GLU A 33 2.02 -3.16 3.37
CA GLU A 33 0.62 -3.52 3.54
C GLU A 33 -0.20 -2.86 2.45
N MET A 34 -0.40 -3.58 1.36
CA MET A 34 -1.03 -3.01 0.17
C MET A 34 -2.50 -2.71 0.34
N SER A 35 -3.23 -3.49 1.12
CA SER A 35 -4.62 -3.17 1.38
C SER A 35 -4.77 -1.86 2.14
N PHE A 36 -3.88 -1.59 3.09
CA PHE A 36 -3.88 -0.31 3.79
C PHE A 36 -3.57 0.82 2.83
N ALA A 37 -2.52 0.66 2.02
CA ALA A 37 -2.13 1.70 1.06
C ALA A 37 -3.28 2.01 0.10
N ARG A 38 -3.93 0.97 -0.40
CA ARG A 38 -5.02 1.15 -1.36
C ARG A 38 -6.23 1.84 -0.74
N ASN A 39 -6.60 1.45 0.46
CA ASN A 39 -7.86 1.89 1.05
C ASN A 39 -7.78 3.19 1.82
N VAL A 40 -6.60 3.56 2.30
CA VAL A 40 -6.45 4.72 3.17
C VAL A 40 -5.76 5.89 2.47
N SER A 41 -4.85 5.61 1.56
CA SER A 41 -4.05 6.65 0.92
C SER A 41 -4.82 7.37 -0.18
N ASN A 42 -4.57 8.67 -0.32
CA ASN A 42 -5.04 9.45 -1.46
C ASN A 42 -4.12 9.25 -2.66
N ARG A 43 -2.82 9.24 -2.39
CA ARG A 43 -1.81 9.06 -3.43
C ARG A 43 -0.84 7.99 -2.97
N VAL A 44 -0.31 7.24 -3.92
CA VAL A 44 0.68 6.21 -3.64
C VAL A 44 1.85 6.36 -4.61
N ALA A 45 3.01 5.92 -4.15
CA ALA A 45 4.21 5.87 -4.98
C ALA A 45 4.81 4.46 -4.83
N PHE A 46 4.95 3.78 -5.95
CA PHE A 46 5.62 2.49 -5.96
C PHE A 46 7.11 2.73 -6.15
N MET A 47 7.92 2.23 -5.24
CA MET A 47 9.37 2.43 -5.27
C MET A 47 10.09 1.11 -5.42
N GLU A 48 11.19 1.14 -6.16
CA GLU A 48 12.04 -0.03 -6.34
C GLU A 48 13.47 0.46 -6.50
N ASN A 49 14.38 -0.15 -5.75
CA ASN A 49 15.81 0.20 -5.80
C ASN A 49 16.07 1.70 -5.56
N GLY A 50 15.31 2.29 -4.65
CA GLY A 50 15.51 3.70 -4.29
C GLY A 50 14.95 4.69 -5.28
N VAL A 51 14.19 4.22 -6.27
CA VAL A 51 13.63 5.07 -7.31
C VAL A 51 12.13 4.93 -7.33
N ILE A 52 11.42 6.04 -7.55
CA ILE A 52 9.98 6.00 -7.74
C ILE A 52 9.71 5.50 -9.15
N VAL A 53 9.05 4.35 -9.23
CA VAL A 53 8.69 3.75 -10.51
C VAL A 53 7.40 4.33 -11.05
N GLU A 54 6.42 4.50 -10.18
CA GLU A 54 5.14 5.03 -10.59
C GLU A 54 4.49 5.72 -9.40
N GLU A 55 3.81 6.83 -9.67
CA GLU A 55 3.17 7.62 -8.63
C GLU A 55 1.86 8.17 -9.16
N GLY A 56 0.86 8.24 -8.32
CA GLY A 56 -0.42 8.84 -8.72
C GLY A 56 -1.49 8.61 -7.68
N ALA A 57 -2.73 8.91 -8.06
CA ALA A 57 -3.87 8.65 -7.20
C ALA A 57 -3.94 7.16 -6.89
N SER A 58 -4.27 6.83 -5.65
CA SER A 58 -4.31 5.44 -5.21
C SER A 58 -5.14 4.56 -6.15
N ILE A 59 -6.33 5.01 -6.49
CA ILE A 59 -7.22 4.21 -7.33
C ILE A 59 -6.59 3.95 -8.71
N ASP A 60 -5.88 4.91 -9.25
CA ASP A 60 -5.28 4.75 -10.58
C ASP A 60 -4.09 3.81 -10.54
N VAL A 61 -3.25 3.93 -9.53
CA VAL A 61 -2.05 3.08 -9.44
C VAL A 61 -2.42 1.63 -9.18
N PHE A 62 -3.43 1.39 -8.35
CA PHE A 62 -3.83 0.02 -8.02
C PHE A 62 -4.72 -0.62 -9.08
N LYS A 63 -5.57 0.14 -9.73
CA LYS A 63 -6.49 -0.43 -10.72
C LYS A 63 -5.98 -0.35 -12.15
N ARG A 64 -5.21 0.68 -12.47
CA ARG A 64 -4.72 0.91 -13.83
C ARG A 64 -3.25 1.31 -13.82
N PRO A 65 -2.38 0.44 -13.27
CA PRO A 65 -0.96 0.77 -13.26
C PRO A 65 -0.41 0.90 -14.67
N ARG A 66 0.40 1.91 -14.88
CA ARG A 66 0.93 2.20 -16.21
C ARG A 66 2.28 1.54 -16.46
N GLN A 67 3.04 1.30 -15.40
CA GLN A 67 4.37 0.74 -15.53
C GLN A 67 4.32 -0.79 -15.42
N GLU A 68 5.11 -1.45 -16.25
CA GLU A 68 5.18 -2.92 -16.23
C GLU A 68 5.60 -3.45 -14.87
N ARG A 69 6.57 -2.79 -14.24
CA ARG A 69 7.04 -3.23 -12.93
C ARG A 69 5.95 -3.14 -11.87
N THR A 70 5.13 -2.09 -11.91
CA THR A 70 4.02 -1.94 -10.99
C THR A 70 3.00 -3.05 -11.21
N ARG A 71 2.67 -3.34 -12.45
CA ARG A 71 1.73 -4.42 -12.78
C ARG A 71 2.24 -5.77 -12.29
N ALA A 72 3.53 -6.03 -12.49
CA ALA A 72 4.13 -7.29 -12.06
C ALA A 72 4.07 -7.44 -10.53
N PHE A 73 4.39 -6.36 -9.83
CA PHE A 73 4.36 -6.36 -8.37
C PHE A 73 2.95 -6.61 -7.84
N LEU A 74 1.98 -5.92 -8.39
CA LEU A 74 0.59 -6.06 -7.95
C LEU A 74 0.01 -7.43 -8.29
N ARG A 75 0.39 -8.00 -9.44
CA ARG A 75 -0.04 -9.36 -9.78
C ARG A 75 0.47 -10.38 -8.77
N THR A 76 1.70 -10.21 -8.32
CA THR A 76 2.28 -11.11 -7.33
C THR A 76 1.49 -11.06 -6.03
N LEU A 77 1.12 -9.88 -5.58
CA LEU A 77 0.36 -9.71 -4.37
C LEU A 77 -1.05 -10.28 -4.51
N ASP A 78 -1.70 -10.00 -5.62
CA ASP A 78 -3.03 -10.52 -5.88
C ASP A 78 -3.04 -12.04 -5.90
N HIS A 79 -2.03 -12.62 -6.51
CA HIS A 79 -1.91 -14.07 -6.56
C HIS A 79 -1.80 -14.65 -5.14
N ASP A 80 -0.97 -14.03 -4.31
CA ASP A 80 -0.79 -14.50 -2.94
C ASP A 80 -2.07 -14.36 -2.13
N HIS A 81 -2.82 -13.29 -2.35
CA HIS A 81 -4.05 -13.04 -1.61
C HIS A 81 -5.21 -13.91 -2.08
N LEU A 82 -5.24 -14.22 -3.35
CA LEU A 82 -6.36 -14.95 -3.93
C LEU A 82 -6.20 -16.46 -3.87
N SER A 83 -4.98 -16.93 -3.80
CA SER A 83 -4.73 -18.35 -3.91
C SER A 83 -5.47 -19.20 -2.88
N PRO A 84 -5.61 -18.80 -1.64
CA PRO A 84 -6.31 -19.65 -0.67
C PRO A 84 -7.81 -19.62 -0.78
N ALA A 85 -8.32 -18.73 -1.55
CA ALA A 85 -9.77 -18.57 -1.65
C ALA A 85 -10.44 -19.82 -2.20
#